data_64364468d4cf55fbec88b6da7a45f82e
#
_entry.id   64364468d4cf55fbec88b6da7a45f82e
#
_cell.length_a   1.000
_cell.length_b   1.000
_cell.length_c   1.000
_cell.angle_alpha   90.00
_cell.angle_beta   90.00
_cell.angle_gamma   90.00
#
_symmetry.space_group_name_H-M   'P 1'
#
loop_
_entity.id
_entity.type
_entity.pdbx_description
1 polymer ?
#
loop_
_entity_poly.entity_id
_entity_poly.type
_entity_poly.pdbx_seq_one_letter_code
_entity_poly.pdbx_strand_id
1 'polypeptide(L)'
;MPRKYRLKLSASADRDLTAIYDYGFIQWGEERADLYYDALIDHLDQLCDNPFLYAAVDDIRPGYRRSIFRAHTVYYKVNDTAVEIMAVIGRQDF
;
A
#
# COMPACT_ATOMS: atom_id res chain seq x y z
N MET A 1 15.94 6.75 -13.46
CA MET A 1 15.95 7.94 -12.59
C MET A 1 15.67 7.51 -11.17
N PRO A 2 16.42 8.00 -10.21
CA PRO A 2 16.08 7.74 -8.82
C PRO A 2 14.73 8.39 -8.49
N ARG A 3 13.91 7.70 -7.73
CA ARG A 3 12.64 8.24 -7.32
C ARG A 3 12.85 9.36 -6.29
N LYS A 4 11.93 10.30 -6.27
CA LYS A 4 12.04 11.49 -5.44
C LYS A 4 11.82 11.17 -3.96
N TYR A 5 10.95 10.23 -3.65
CA TYR A 5 10.57 9.89 -2.28
C TYR A 5 11.00 8.46 -1.95
N ARG A 6 11.37 8.24 -0.69
CA ARG A 6 11.65 6.89 -0.20
C ARG A 6 10.37 6.24 0.24
N LEU A 7 10.30 4.93 0.09
CA LEU A 7 9.19 4.14 0.63
C LEU A 7 9.47 3.84 2.10
N LYS A 8 8.50 4.14 2.96
CA LYS A 8 8.56 3.82 4.37
C LYS A 8 7.28 3.12 4.78
N LEU A 9 7.39 2.05 5.56
CA LEU A 9 6.25 1.29 6.05
C LEU A 9 6.08 1.55 7.54
N SER A 10 4.85 1.92 7.95
CA SER A 10 4.51 1.92 9.37
C SER A 10 4.48 0.49 9.89
N ALA A 11 4.56 0.31 11.21
CA ALA A 11 4.44 -1.01 11.80
C ALA A 11 3.10 -1.67 11.44
N SER A 12 2.04 -0.87 11.39
CA SER A 12 0.72 -1.35 11.00
C SER A 12 0.69 -1.83 9.55
N ALA A 13 1.28 -1.05 8.63
CA ALA A 13 1.34 -1.43 7.22
C ALA A 13 2.15 -2.71 7.03
N ASP A 14 3.25 -2.85 7.75
CA ASP A 14 4.07 -4.05 7.68
C ASP A 14 3.28 -5.29 8.11
N ARG A 15 2.53 -5.18 9.20
CA ARG A 15 1.64 -6.26 9.65
C ARG A 15 0.56 -6.57 8.62
N ASP A 16 -0.01 -5.52 8.02
CA ASP A 16 -1.05 -5.68 7.00
C ASP A 16 -0.52 -6.44 5.79
N LEU A 17 0.69 -6.11 5.32
CA LEU A 17 1.30 -6.78 4.19
C LEU A 17 1.58 -8.25 4.48
N THR A 18 2.06 -8.55 5.68
CA THR A 18 2.29 -9.94 6.10
C THR A 18 0.99 -10.72 6.11
N ALA A 19 -0.08 -10.14 6.66
CA ALA A 19 -1.39 -10.79 6.70
C ALA A 19 -1.95 -11.02 5.30
N ILE A 20 -1.76 -10.08 4.39
CA ILE A 20 -2.19 -10.22 2.99
C ILE A 20 -1.47 -11.38 2.33
N TYR A 21 -0.16 -11.48 2.52
CA TYR A 21 0.61 -12.57 1.95
C TYR A 21 0.16 -13.92 2.51
N ASP A 22 0.02 -14.01 3.82
CA ASP A 22 -0.38 -15.26 4.49
C ASP A 22 -1.76 -15.72 4.03
N TYR A 23 -2.71 -14.78 3.92
CA TYR A 23 -4.04 -15.08 3.42
C TYR A 23 -3.98 -15.64 1.99
N GLY A 24 -3.22 -14.96 1.12
CA GLY A 24 -3.07 -15.40 -0.27
C GLY A 24 -2.42 -16.76 -0.38
N PHE A 25 -1.41 -17.02 0.47
CA PHE A 25 -0.73 -18.31 0.50
C PHE A 25 -1.70 -19.44 0.84
N ILE A 26 -2.54 -19.23 1.84
CA ILE A 26 -3.52 -20.23 2.28
C ILE A 26 -4.61 -20.44 1.22
N GLN A 27 -5.10 -19.36 0.61
CA GLN A 27 -6.23 -19.42 -0.31
C GLN A 27 -5.84 -19.91 -1.70
N TRP A 28 -4.66 -19.53 -2.19
CA TRP A 28 -4.29 -19.73 -3.60
C TRP A 28 -2.95 -20.41 -3.81
N GLY A 29 -2.16 -20.63 -2.76
CA GLY A 29 -0.84 -21.22 -2.86
C GLY A 29 0.26 -20.20 -3.04
N GLU A 30 1.50 -20.69 -2.92
CA GLU A 30 2.69 -19.85 -2.87
C GLU A 30 2.88 -19.01 -4.13
N GLU A 31 2.74 -19.62 -5.29
CA GLU A 31 3.01 -18.93 -6.55
C GLU A 31 2.11 -17.72 -6.76
N ARG A 32 0.82 -17.86 -6.53
CA ARG A 32 -0.13 -16.76 -6.68
C ARG A 32 0.04 -15.73 -5.59
N ALA A 33 0.35 -16.16 -4.38
CA ALA A 33 0.63 -15.24 -3.28
C ALA A 33 1.85 -14.39 -3.59
N ASP A 34 2.92 -14.98 -4.11
CA ASP A 34 4.12 -14.25 -4.51
C ASP A 34 3.83 -13.24 -5.61
N LEU A 35 3.09 -13.63 -6.63
CA LEU A 35 2.75 -12.74 -7.75
C LEU A 35 1.92 -11.55 -7.27
N TYR A 36 0.94 -11.78 -6.41
CA TYR A 36 0.12 -10.71 -5.88
C TYR A 36 0.92 -9.76 -5.01
N TYR A 37 1.74 -10.33 -4.13
CA TYR A 37 2.58 -9.56 -3.22
C TYR A 37 3.56 -8.67 -3.99
N ASP A 38 4.23 -9.24 -5.00
CA ASP A 38 5.19 -8.48 -5.82
C ASP A 38 4.51 -7.34 -6.55
N ALA A 39 3.31 -7.58 -7.11
CA ALA A 39 2.56 -6.54 -7.78
C ALA A 39 2.12 -5.43 -6.83
N LEU A 40 1.74 -5.80 -5.60
CA LEU A 40 1.37 -4.83 -4.57
C LEU A 40 2.56 -3.98 -4.17
N ILE A 41 3.72 -4.59 -3.95
CA ILE A 41 4.95 -3.84 -3.62
C ILE A 41 5.33 -2.90 -4.75
N ASP A 42 5.22 -3.34 -6.01
CA ASP A 42 5.47 -2.46 -7.16
C ASP A 42 4.52 -1.26 -7.15
N HIS A 43 3.27 -1.47 -6.78
CA HIS A 43 2.30 -0.38 -6.65
C HIS A 43 2.74 0.64 -5.59
N LEU A 44 3.23 0.17 -4.44
CA LEU A 44 3.74 1.05 -3.39
C LEU A 44 4.94 1.86 -3.90
N ASP A 45 5.82 1.24 -4.68
CA ASP A 45 6.95 1.95 -5.28
C ASP A 45 6.48 3.03 -6.25
N GLN A 46 5.42 2.78 -7.02
CA GLN A 46 4.86 3.77 -7.93
C GLN A 46 4.31 4.99 -7.19
N LEU A 47 3.81 4.80 -5.97
CA LEU A 47 3.37 5.93 -5.15
C LEU A 47 4.53 6.88 -4.84
N CYS A 48 5.74 6.34 -4.74
CA CYS A 48 6.93 7.16 -4.49
C CYS A 48 7.32 8.03 -5.68
N ASP A 49 6.92 7.63 -6.89
CA ASP A 49 7.19 8.41 -8.09
C ASP A 49 6.18 9.55 -8.27
N ASN A 50 4.92 9.31 -7.91
CA ASN A 50 3.84 10.29 -8.11
C ASN A 50 2.88 10.28 -6.92
N PRO A 51 3.35 10.67 -5.71
CA PRO A 51 2.52 10.50 -4.51
C PRO A 51 1.31 11.43 -4.46
N PHE A 52 1.31 12.52 -5.22
CA PHE A 52 0.20 13.48 -5.21
C PHE A 52 -0.82 13.21 -6.31
N LEU A 53 -0.62 12.15 -7.09
CA LEU A 53 -1.56 11.77 -8.15
C LEU A 53 -2.89 11.26 -7.59
N TYR A 54 -2.87 10.70 -6.38
CA TYR A 54 -4.02 10.03 -5.79
C TYR A 54 -4.74 10.95 -4.81
N ALA A 55 -6.01 10.64 -4.54
CA ALA A 55 -6.90 11.52 -3.80
C ALA A 55 -6.48 11.72 -2.34
N ALA A 56 -6.52 12.98 -1.90
CA ALA A 56 -6.41 13.30 -0.48
C ALA A 56 -7.69 12.88 0.23
N VAL A 57 -7.55 12.36 1.44
CA VAL A 57 -8.68 11.91 2.26
C VAL A 57 -8.65 12.58 3.64
N ASP A 58 -8.48 13.90 3.63
CA ASP A 58 -8.38 14.69 4.87
C ASP A 58 -9.62 14.56 5.76
N ASP A 59 -10.76 14.28 5.17
CA ASP A 59 -12.00 14.04 5.89
C ASP A 59 -11.95 12.74 6.70
N ILE A 60 -11.13 11.77 6.28
CA ILE A 60 -10.91 10.53 7.03
C ILE A 60 -9.79 10.75 8.04
N ARG A 61 -8.63 11.24 7.56
CA ARG A 61 -7.49 11.60 8.40
C ARG A 61 -6.70 12.74 7.75
N PRO A 62 -6.41 13.81 8.49
CA PRO A 62 -5.61 14.90 7.93
C PRO A 62 -4.26 14.42 7.41
N GLY A 63 -3.92 14.85 6.20
CA GLY A 63 -2.67 14.51 5.56
C GLY A 63 -2.62 13.15 4.89
N TYR A 64 -3.68 12.36 5.00
CA TYR A 64 -3.69 11.04 4.37
C TYR A 64 -4.15 11.13 2.93
N ARG A 65 -3.63 10.18 2.12
CA ARG A 65 -4.07 9.93 0.75
C ARG A 65 -4.44 8.48 0.61
N ARG A 66 -5.19 8.16 -0.44
CA ARG A 66 -5.70 6.82 -0.68
C ARG A 66 -5.45 6.41 -2.12
N SER A 67 -4.92 5.21 -2.30
CA SER A 67 -4.76 4.56 -3.59
C SER A 67 -5.40 3.18 -3.54
N ILE A 68 -6.12 2.82 -4.59
CA ILE A 68 -6.75 1.50 -4.66
C ILE A 68 -5.90 0.59 -5.55
N PHE A 69 -5.57 -0.58 -5.02
CA PHE A 69 -4.88 -1.62 -5.76
C PHE A 69 -5.69 -2.89 -5.67
N ARG A 70 -6.42 -3.21 -6.75
CA ARG A 70 -7.25 -4.43 -6.83
C ARG A 70 -8.21 -4.51 -5.64
N ALA A 71 -8.06 -5.53 -4.79
CA ALA A 71 -8.93 -5.76 -3.63
C ALA A 71 -8.49 -5.00 -2.38
N HIS A 72 -7.48 -4.14 -2.47
CA HIS A 72 -6.91 -3.46 -1.31
C HIS A 72 -6.90 -1.96 -1.48
N THR A 73 -7.06 -1.26 -0.36
CA THR A 73 -6.92 0.20 -0.30
C THR A 73 -5.67 0.53 0.49
N VAL A 74 -4.80 1.32 -0.10
CA VAL A 74 -3.55 1.76 0.51
C VAL A 74 -3.74 3.18 1.03
N TYR A 75 -3.58 3.36 2.34
CA TYR A 75 -3.58 4.69 2.96
C TYR A 75 -2.15 5.10 3.23
N TYR A 76 -1.78 6.29 2.81
CA TYR A 76 -0.41 6.78 2.95
C TYR A 76 -0.40 8.28 3.19
N LYS A 77 0.74 8.76 3.65
CA LYS A 77 0.99 10.20 3.73
C LYS A 77 2.37 10.51 3.19
N VAL A 78 2.57 11.76 2.80
CA VAL A 78 3.79 12.21 2.14
C VAL A 78 4.43 13.27 3.02
N ASN A 79 5.73 13.11 3.30
CA ASN A 79 6.53 14.17 3.91
C ASN A 79 7.62 14.61 2.91
N ASP A 80 8.56 15.41 3.36
CA ASP A 80 9.58 15.99 2.47
C ASP A 80 10.46 14.94 1.79
N THR A 81 10.64 13.78 2.40
CA THR A 81 11.61 12.78 1.93
C THR A 81 11.01 11.41 1.67
N ALA A 82 9.80 11.14 2.15
CA ALA A 82 9.25 9.78 2.13
C ALA A 82 7.76 9.76 1.87
N VAL A 83 7.33 8.66 1.26
CA VAL A 83 5.92 8.21 1.24
C VAL A 83 5.82 7.14 2.32
N GLU A 84 5.03 7.41 3.34
CA GLU A 84 4.83 6.47 4.44
C GLU A 84 3.50 5.77 4.29
N ILE A 85 3.56 4.45 4.14
CA ILE A 85 2.35 3.62 4.06
C ILE A 85 1.84 3.41 5.48
N MET A 86 0.61 3.84 5.72
CA MET A 86 0.02 3.81 7.05
C MET A 86 -0.85 2.58 7.28
N ALA A 87 -1.53 2.11 6.23
CA ALA A 87 -2.36 0.91 6.31
C ALA A 87 -2.62 0.36 4.91
N VAL A 88 -2.79 -0.94 4.80
CA VAL A 88 -3.23 -1.61 3.58
C VAL A 88 -4.41 -2.48 3.96
N ILE A 89 -5.60 -2.07 3.56
CA ILE A 89 -6.85 -2.64 4.04
C ILE A 89 -7.56 -3.35 2.90
N GLY A 90 -7.87 -4.62 3.11
CA GLY A 90 -8.63 -5.39 2.15
C GLY A 90 -10.06 -4.90 2.06
N ARG A 91 -10.65 -4.98 0.86
CA ARG A 91 -12.06 -4.70 0.69
C ARG A 91 -12.86 -5.74 1.44
N GLN A 92 -13.81 -5.24 2.20
CA GLN A 92 -14.78 -6.11 2.84
C GLN A 92 -16.00 -6.16 1.94
N ASP A 93 -16.33 -7.34 1.47
CA ASP A 93 -17.57 -7.58 0.74
C ASP A 93 -18.61 -8.05 1.75
N PHE A 94 -19.58 -7.23 1.92
CA PHE A 94 -20.68 -7.54 2.84
C PHE A 94 -21.92 -7.94 2.08
#